data_9fefce114e28527a0e363fe23146bebd
#
_entry.id   9fefce114e28527a0e363fe23146bebd
#
_cell.length_a   1.000
_cell.length_b   1.000
_cell.length_c   1.000
_cell.angle_alpha   90.00
_cell.angle_beta   90.00
_cell.angle_gamma   90.00
#
_symmetry.space_group_name_H-M   'P 1'
#
loop_
_entity.id
_entity.type
_entity.pdbx_description
1 polymer ?
#
loop_
_entity_poly.entity_id
_entity_poly.type
_entity_poly.pdbx_seq_one_letter_code
_entity_poly.pdbx_strand_id
1 'polypeptide(L)'
;MVYETLGLPNRKNSSVFIQTYLLGKNSYNPERKRPLVLVIPGGSYNHFGEREREPVAVRMNALGFHAAVLCYSIAPMRFPDALTDLANAVALIRKNAEEWGVDPSKIILCGFSAGGHLAASLGAFWNSSFLKDYVNHTSEEIRPNYLCLSYPVITADKKYCHEESIQNVIGSISKEAGEKICKSLGQKNMRDVVSIEKNVTKDFPPSFIWHTLQDEAVPAKNTLLLADALYEKGIDCEYHLFNRGKHALSLANEESAKADGSHIEKECAVWPELFINWLKPMIS
;
A
#
# COMPACT_ATOMS: atom_id res chain seq x y z
N MET A 1 -13.17 -18.22 9.62
CA MET A 1 -12.79 -17.00 8.90
C MET A 1 -14.04 -16.23 8.56
N VAL A 2 -14.07 -14.91 8.79
CA VAL A 2 -15.18 -14.05 8.36
C VAL A 2 -14.74 -13.37 7.06
N TYR A 3 -15.50 -13.58 6.01
CA TYR A 3 -15.32 -13.01 4.68
C TYR A 3 -16.52 -12.14 4.34
N GLU A 4 -16.29 -10.85 4.18
CA GLU A 4 -17.33 -9.87 3.88
C GLU A 4 -16.82 -8.85 2.87
N THR A 5 -17.72 -8.31 2.07
CA THR A 5 -17.44 -7.17 1.19
C THR A 5 -18.17 -5.95 1.72
N LEU A 6 -17.40 -4.93 2.10
CA LEU A 6 -17.92 -3.71 2.72
C LEU A 6 -17.59 -2.50 1.85
N GLY A 7 -18.62 -1.76 1.42
CA GLY A 7 -18.45 -0.48 0.74
C GLY A 7 -17.84 0.56 1.67
N LEU A 8 -17.01 1.44 1.14
CA LEU A 8 -16.44 2.54 1.93
C LEU A 8 -17.49 3.64 2.18
N PRO A 9 -17.54 4.21 3.39
CA PRO A 9 -18.42 5.32 3.72
C PRO A 9 -18.20 6.52 2.78
N ASN A 10 -19.30 7.22 2.47
CA ASN A 10 -19.29 8.45 1.65
C ASN A 10 -18.84 8.28 0.19
N ARG A 11 -18.73 7.06 -0.32
CA ARG A 11 -18.47 6.82 -1.75
C ARG A 11 -19.76 6.47 -2.49
N LYS A 12 -20.07 7.24 -3.54
CA LYS A 12 -21.18 6.94 -4.46
C LYS A 12 -20.85 5.81 -5.43
N ASN A 13 -19.56 5.46 -5.55
CA ASN A 13 -19.07 4.44 -6.46
C ASN A 13 -19.08 3.07 -5.76
N SER A 14 -19.97 2.18 -6.17
CA SER A 14 -20.08 0.81 -5.66
C SER A 14 -18.88 -0.09 -5.97
N SER A 15 -17.95 0.36 -6.83
CA SER A 15 -16.73 -0.38 -7.16
C SER A 15 -15.59 -0.18 -6.15
N VAL A 16 -15.76 0.71 -5.16
CA VAL A 16 -14.78 0.96 -4.10
C VAL A 16 -15.22 0.26 -2.83
N PHE A 17 -14.47 -0.75 -2.40
CA PHE A 17 -14.83 -1.59 -1.25
C PHE A 17 -13.59 -2.25 -0.64
N ILE A 18 -13.75 -2.78 0.57
CA ILE A 18 -12.81 -3.74 1.16
C ILE A 18 -13.42 -5.14 1.22
N GLN A 19 -12.59 -6.15 1.02
CA GLN A 19 -12.91 -7.56 1.27
C GLN A 19 -12.13 -8.02 2.49
N THR A 20 -12.83 -8.47 3.54
CA THR A 20 -12.22 -8.89 4.79
C THR A 20 -11.89 -10.38 4.78
N TYR A 21 -10.79 -10.75 5.42
CA TYR A 21 -10.31 -12.11 5.69
C TYR A 21 -9.95 -12.18 7.17
N LEU A 22 -10.97 -12.20 8.04
CA LEU A 22 -10.76 -12.14 9.49
C LEU A 22 -10.68 -13.55 10.08
N LEU A 23 -9.62 -13.82 10.84
CA LEU A 23 -9.47 -15.06 11.59
C LEU A 23 -10.48 -15.11 12.73
N GLY A 24 -11.07 -16.26 12.95
CA GLY A 24 -12.03 -16.47 14.04
C GLY A 24 -11.41 -16.24 15.43
N LYS A 25 -12.26 -15.81 16.38
CA LYS A 25 -11.88 -15.73 17.81
C LYS A 25 -11.59 -17.13 18.34
N ASN A 26 -10.58 -17.25 19.19
CA ASN A 26 -10.20 -18.50 19.83
C ASN A 26 -10.79 -18.54 21.24
N SER A 27 -11.51 -19.60 21.60
CA SER A 27 -12.11 -19.77 22.92
C SER A 27 -11.09 -19.82 24.06
N TYR A 28 -9.86 -20.23 23.79
CA TYR A 28 -8.76 -20.24 24.80
C TYR A 28 -8.13 -18.86 25.02
N ASN A 29 -8.32 -17.92 24.11
CA ASN A 29 -7.85 -16.54 24.21
C ASN A 29 -8.83 -15.59 23.49
N PRO A 30 -10.01 -15.37 24.05
CA PRO A 30 -11.08 -14.62 23.39
C PRO A 30 -10.75 -13.13 23.23
N GLU A 31 -9.89 -12.60 24.09
CA GLU A 31 -9.47 -11.18 24.09
C GLU A 31 -8.27 -10.90 23.15
N ARG A 32 -7.78 -11.93 22.46
CA ARG A 32 -6.64 -11.78 21.56
C ARG A 32 -6.99 -10.85 20.40
N LYS A 33 -6.31 -9.69 20.34
CA LYS A 33 -6.29 -8.80 19.20
C LYS A 33 -5.11 -9.15 18.29
N ARG A 34 -5.33 -9.06 16.97
CA ARG A 34 -4.31 -9.36 15.96
C ARG A 34 -4.00 -8.12 15.14
N PRO A 35 -2.76 -7.96 14.65
CA PRO A 35 -2.47 -6.99 13.60
C PRO A 35 -3.32 -7.28 12.36
N LEU A 36 -3.61 -6.24 11.57
CA LEU A 36 -4.31 -6.37 10.29
C LEU A 36 -3.42 -5.88 9.15
N VAL A 37 -3.30 -6.71 8.11
CA VAL A 37 -2.65 -6.36 6.85
C VAL A 37 -3.72 -5.95 5.84
N LEU A 38 -3.73 -4.68 5.44
CA LEU A 38 -4.54 -4.19 4.33
C LEU A 38 -3.75 -4.33 3.04
N VAL A 39 -4.15 -5.27 2.21
CA VAL A 39 -3.54 -5.58 0.91
C VAL A 39 -4.05 -4.58 -0.13
N ILE A 40 -3.14 -3.96 -0.86
CA ILE A 40 -3.42 -2.92 -1.86
C ILE A 40 -2.79 -3.40 -3.17
N PRO A 41 -3.56 -4.04 -4.06
CA PRO A 41 -3.05 -4.62 -5.29
C PRO A 41 -2.57 -3.55 -6.28
N GLY A 42 -1.63 -3.92 -7.13
CA GLY A 42 -1.20 -3.12 -8.26
C GLY A 42 -2.18 -3.15 -9.43
N GLY A 43 -1.72 -2.71 -10.61
CA GLY A 43 -2.51 -2.64 -11.83
C GLY A 43 -2.54 -1.25 -12.44
N SER A 44 -1.45 -0.51 -12.31
CA SER A 44 -1.21 0.80 -12.97
C SER A 44 -2.31 1.86 -12.72
N TYR A 45 -3.09 1.74 -11.65
CA TYR A 45 -4.31 2.55 -11.42
C TYR A 45 -5.38 2.43 -12.53
N ASN A 46 -5.38 1.33 -13.26
CA ASN A 46 -6.30 1.07 -14.36
C ASN A 46 -7.11 -0.23 -14.15
N HIS A 47 -6.54 -1.19 -13.48
CA HIS A 47 -7.15 -2.46 -13.10
C HIS A 47 -6.55 -2.95 -11.78
N PHE A 48 -6.91 -4.15 -11.32
CA PHE A 48 -6.34 -4.79 -10.15
C PHE A 48 -5.64 -6.11 -10.52
N GLY A 49 -4.42 -6.27 -10.03
CA GLY A 49 -3.67 -7.52 -10.14
C GLY A 49 -4.29 -8.60 -9.25
N GLU A 50 -5.03 -9.55 -9.82
CA GLU A 50 -5.74 -10.59 -9.05
C GLU A 50 -4.80 -11.43 -8.17
N ARG A 51 -3.60 -11.72 -8.66
CA ARG A 51 -2.58 -12.47 -7.95
C ARG A 51 -2.05 -11.76 -6.69
N GLU A 52 -2.24 -10.45 -6.59
CA GLU A 52 -1.83 -9.60 -5.48
C GLU A 52 -2.98 -9.34 -4.49
N ARG A 53 -4.10 -10.04 -4.60
CA ARG A 53 -5.31 -9.90 -3.78
C ARG A 53 -5.47 -11.05 -2.80
N GLU A 54 -6.38 -11.96 -3.10
CA GLU A 54 -6.72 -13.12 -2.25
C GLU A 54 -5.51 -13.98 -1.88
N PRO A 55 -4.59 -14.38 -2.81
CA PRO A 55 -3.45 -15.19 -2.43
C PRO A 55 -2.59 -14.55 -1.34
N VAL A 56 -2.37 -13.23 -1.42
CA VAL A 56 -1.63 -12.48 -0.39
C VAL A 56 -2.40 -12.43 0.92
N ALA A 57 -3.71 -12.12 0.88
CA ALA A 57 -4.53 -12.07 2.09
C ALA A 57 -4.55 -13.41 2.84
N VAL A 58 -4.70 -14.51 2.12
CA VAL A 58 -4.65 -15.88 2.68
C VAL A 58 -3.26 -16.20 3.25
N ARG A 59 -2.19 -15.78 2.57
CA ARG A 59 -0.83 -15.93 3.09
C ARG A 59 -0.64 -15.17 4.40
N MET A 60 -1.14 -13.94 4.52
CA MET A 60 -1.07 -13.16 5.76
C MET A 60 -1.89 -13.82 6.89
N ASN A 61 -3.05 -14.40 6.58
CA ASN A 61 -3.80 -15.20 7.54
C ASN A 61 -3.00 -16.41 8.06
N ALA A 62 -2.30 -17.13 7.19
CA ALA A 62 -1.45 -18.25 7.58
C ALA A 62 -0.30 -17.83 8.51
N LEU A 63 0.15 -16.58 8.41
CA LEU A 63 1.15 -15.98 9.28
C LEU A 63 0.57 -15.39 10.58
N GLY A 64 -0.75 -15.50 10.78
CA GLY A 64 -1.44 -15.13 12.02
C GLY A 64 -2.01 -13.72 12.08
N PHE A 65 -2.04 -12.99 10.96
CA PHE A 65 -2.63 -11.66 10.83
C PHE A 65 -4.10 -11.75 10.42
N HIS A 66 -4.91 -10.78 10.77
CA HIS A 66 -6.10 -10.47 10.00
C HIS A 66 -5.66 -9.87 8.66
N ALA A 67 -6.46 -10.07 7.61
CA ALA A 67 -6.20 -9.44 6.33
C ALA A 67 -7.48 -8.79 5.77
N ALA A 68 -7.28 -7.80 4.92
CA ALA A 68 -8.32 -7.23 4.07
C ALA A 68 -7.69 -6.84 2.73
N VAL A 69 -8.49 -6.80 1.67
CA VAL A 69 -8.08 -6.37 0.33
C VAL A 69 -8.87 -5.12 -0.04
N LEU A 70 -8.18 -4.05 -0.43
CA LEU A 70 -8.81 -2.82 -0.89
C LEU A 70 -8.95 -2.81 -2.42
N CYS A 71 -10.18 -2.64 -2.90
CA CYS A 71 -10.47 -2.20 -4.26
C CYS A 71 -10.69 -0.68 -4.23
N TYR A 72 -9.73 0.08 -4.71
CA TYR A 72 -9.70 1.54 -4.66
C TYR A 72 -10.10 2.17 -6.00
N SER A 73 -10.30 3.47 -6.04
CA SER A 73 -10.61 4.22 -7.27
C SER A 73 -9.47 4.11 -8.28
N ILE A 74 -9.80 3.65 -9.47
CA ILE A 74 -8.90 3.56 -10.63
C ILE A 74 -9.35 4.53 -11.72
N ALA A 75 -8.58 4.67 -12.80
CA ALA A 75 -8.95 5.50 -13.94
C ALA A 75 -10.40 5.23 -14.39
N PRO A 76 -11.19 6.26 -14.73
CA PRO A 76 -10.78 7.65 -14.99
C PRO A 76 -10.65 8.54 -13.75
N MET A 77 -10.83 8.01 -12.53
CA MET A 77 -10.59 8.75 -11.30
C MET A 77 -9.12 9.14 -11.17
N ARG A 78 -8.84 10.26 -10.49
CA ARG A 78 -7.49 10.86 -10.40
C ARG A 78 -7.12 11.16 -8.95
N PHE A 79 -5.87 11.52 -8.74
CA PHE A 79 -5.40 12.00 -7.44
C PHE A 79 -6.26 13.20 -6.98
N PRO A 80 -6.75 13.20 -5.74
CA PRO A 80 -6.41 12.26 -4.65
C PRO A 80 -7.45 11.16 -4.39
N ASP A 81 -8.31 10.78 -5.34
CA ASP A 81 -9.45 9.86 -5.08
C ASP A 81 -9.02 8.53 -4.45
N ALA A 82 -8.06 7.82 -5.05
CA ALA A 82 -7.55 6.56 -4.49
C ALA A 82 -6.93 6.75 -3.09
N LEU A 83 -6.21 7.84 -2.88
CA LEU A 83 -5.62 8.18 -1.57
C LEU A 83 -6.71 8.40 -0.52
N THR A 84 -7.80 9.07 -0.89
CA THR A 84 -8.98 9.26 -0.05
C THR A 84 -9.65 7.93 0.28
N ASP A 85 -9.75 7.02 -0.69
CA ASP A 85 -10.30 5.67 -0.46
C ASP A 85 -9.47 4.89 0.55
N LEU A 86 -8.14 4.90 0.39
CA LEU A 86 -7.24 4.21 1.31
C LEU A 86 -7.32 4.79 2.72
N ALA A 87 -7.37 6.11 2.87
CA ALA A 87 -7.56 6.76 4.16
C ALA A 87 -8.90 6.35 4.82
N ASN A 88 -10.00 6.34 4.06
CA ASN A 88 -11.30 5.88 4.54
C ASN A 88 -11.29 4.38 4.92
N ALA A 89 -10.55 3.54 4.19
CA ALA A 89 -10.41 2.12 4.50
C ALA A 89 -9.66 1.90 5.83
N VAL A 90 -8.59 2.63 6.07
CA VAL A 90 -7.84 2.59 7.34
C VAL A 90 -8.73 3.04 8.50
N ALA A 91 -9.47 4.14 8.34
CA ALA A 91 -10.42 4.61 9.36
C ALA A 91 -11.53 3.60 9.63
N LEU A 92 -12.08 2.95 8.59
CA LEU A 92 -13.09 1.91 8.73
C LEU A 92 -12.56 0.71 9.51
N ILE A 93 -11.36 0.22 9.21
CA ILE A 93 -10.70 -0.86 9.94
C ILE A 93 -10.53 -0.48 11.41
N ARG A 94 -10.02 0.72 11.69
CA ARG A 94 -9.79 1.20 13.06
C ARG A 94 -11.09 1.37 13.84
N LYS A 95 -12.16 1.83 13.20
CA LYS A 95 -13.49 1.95 13.79
C LYS A 95 -14.07 0.58 14.21
N ASN A 96 -13.85 -0.46 13.40
CA ASN A 96 -14.38 -1.80 13.67
C ASN A 96 -13.39 -2.70 14.42
N ALA A 97 -12.25 -2.14 14.89
CA ALA A 97 -11.14 -2.92 15.44
C ALA A 97 -11.56 -3.82 16.62
N GLU A 98 -12.43 -3.35 17.50
CA GLU A 98 -12.94 -4.12 18.65
C GLU A 98 -13.78 -5.32 18.20
N GLU A 99 -14.72 -5.08 17.33
CA GLU A 99 -15.61 -6.12 16.79
C GLU A 99 -14.83 -7.18 16.01
N TRP A 100 -13.88 -6.75 15.20
CA TRP A 100 -13.06 -7.64 14.36
C TRP A 100 -11.90 -8.31 15.08
N GLY A 101 -11.65 -7.95 16.34
CA GLY A 101 -10.49 -8.43 17.09
C GLY A 101 -9.15 -7.94 16.52
N VAL A 102 -9.14 -6.75 15.93
CA VAL A 102 -7.95 -6.09 15.38
C VAL A 102 -7.29 -5.24 16.46
N ASP A 103 -5.97 -5.21 16.49
CA ASP A 103 -5.21 -4.23 17.25
C ASP A 103 -5.13 -2.92 16.43
N PRO A 104 -5.83 -1.84 16.84
CA PRO A 104 -5.88 -0.60 16.08
C PRO A 104 -4.53 0.13 15.98
N SER A 105 -3.55 -0.25 16.79
CA SER A 105 -2.18 0.26 16.74
C SER A 105 -1.27 -0.53 15.79
N LYS A 106 -1.79 -1.57 15.13
CA LYS A 106 -1.03 -2.50 14.29
C LYS A 106 -1.73 -2.73 12.94
N ILE A 107 -2.04 -1.64 12.23
CA ILE A 107 -2.60 -1.66 10.87
C ILE A 107 -1.43 -1.47 9.89
N ILE A 108 -1.20 -2.48 9.07
CA ILE A 108 -0.12 -2.55 8.08
C ILE A 108 -0.69 -2.37 6.68
N LEU A 109 -0.12 -1.49 5.88
CA LEU A 109 -0.45 -1.38 4.47
C LEU A 109 0.52 -2.22 3.65
N CYS A 110 0.03 -3.25 2.96
CA CYS A 110 0.82 -4.11 2.09
C CYS A 110 0.49 -3.79 0.63
N GLY A 111 1.32 -2.97 -0.02
CA GLY A 111 1.08 -2.45 -1.35
C GLY A 111 2.01 -3.01 -2.41
N PHE A 112 1.46 -3.31 -3.59
CA PHE A 112 2.14 -3.90 -4.74
C PHE A 112 2.15 -2.92 -5.92
N SER A 113 3.29 -2.67 -6.55
CA SER A 113 3.37 -1.83 -7.77
C SER A 113 2.68 -0.47 -7.58
N ALA A 114 1.63 -0.16 -8.36
CA ALA A 114 0.79 1.03 -8.19
C ALA A 114 0.09 1.06 -6.82
N GLY A 115 -0.30 -0.10 -6.25
CA GLY A 115 -0.82 -0.20 -4.88
C GLY A 115 0.26 0.11 -3.84
N GLY A 116 1.52 -0.18 -4.14
CA GLY A 116 2.67 0.24 -3.33
C GLY A 116 2.86 1.76 -3.34
N HIS A 117 2.66 2.39 -4.50
CA HIS A 117 2.62 3.85 -4.61
C HIS A 117 1.50 4.44 -3.75
N LEU A 118 0.31 3.85 -3.79
CA LEU A 118 -0.83 4.30 -3.01
C LEU A 118 -0.59 4.15 -1.51
N ALA A 119 -0.03 3.02 -1.06
CA ALA A 119 0.36 2.80 0.34
C ALA A 119 1.40 3.84 0.81
N ALA A 120 2.44 4.05 0.02
CA ALA A 120 3.48 5.04 0.31
C ALA A 120 2.95 6.48 0.27
N SER A 121 1.95 6.77 -0.61
CA SER A 121 1.26 8.07 -0.63
C SER A 121 0.54 8.35 0.70
N LEU A 122 -0.19 7.37 1.25
CA LEU A 122 -0.80 7.56 2.56
C LEU A 122 0.28 7.70 3.65
N GLY A 123 1.38 6.94 3.57
CA GLY A 123 2.53 7.11 4.45
C GLY A 123 3.10 8.53 4.48
N ALA A 124 3.14 9.19 3.31
CA ALA A 124 3.63 10.56 3.16
C ALA A 124 2.61 11.63 3.61
N PHE A 125 1.31 11.38 3.40
CA PHE A 125 0.30 12.44 3.51
C PHE A 125 -0.70 12.27 4.66
N TRP A 126 -0.66 11.18 5.44
CA TRP A 126 -1.65 10.91 6.50
C TRP A 126 -1.78 12.05 7.53
N ASN A 127 -0.70 12.76 7.82
CA ASN A 127 -0.68 13.89 8.76
C ASN A 127 -0.64 15.26 8.06
N SER A 128 -0.87 15.32 6.74
CA SER A 128 -0.86 16.57 5.99
C SER A 128 -2.17 17.33 6.13
N SER A 129 -2.10 18.68 6.17
CA SER A 129 -3.31 19.53 6.11
C SER A 129 -4.07 19.32 4.79
N PHE A 130 -3.36 19.01 3.71
CA PHE A 130 -3.94 18.71 2.41
C PHE A 130 -4.99 17.59 2.48
N LEU A 131 -4.67 16.44 3.09
CA LEU A 131 -5.57 15.30 3.10
C LEU A 131 -6.83 15.55 3.94
N LYS A 132 -6.76 16.42 4.95
CA LYS A 132 -7.91 16.82 5.78
C LYS A 132 -9.01 17.52 4.98
N ASP A 133 -8.68 18.12 3.84
CA ASP A 133 -9.69 18.74 2.96
C ASP A 133 -10.53 17.69 2.18
N TYR A 134 -10.07 16.44 2.13
CA TYR A 134 -10.68 15.37 1.34
C TYR A 134 -11.32 14.25 2.18
N VAL A 135 -10.94 14.12 3.46
CA VAL A 135 -11.45 13.09 4.36
C VAL A 135 -12.06 13.71 5.62
N ASN A 136 -13.13 13.11 6.12
CA ASN A 136 -13.77 13.53 7.37
C ASN A 136 -13.29 12.66 8.54
N HIS A 137 -11.96 12.59 8.71
CA HIS A 137 -11.29 11.80 9.75
C HIS A 137 -10.13 12.60 10.34
N THR A 138 -9.80 12.34 11.58
CA THR A 138 -8.57 12.84 12.20
C THR A 138 -7.35 12.14 11.57
N SER A 139 -6.17 12.75 11.67
CA SER A 139 -4.92 12.13 11.21
C SER A 139 -4.68 10.77 11.87
N GLU A 140 -4.94 10.63 13.16
CA GLU A 140 -4.75 9.36 13.88
C GLU A 140 -5.72 8.26 13.44
N GLU A 141 -6.94 8.59 13.00
CA GLU A 141 -7.88 7.60 12.47
C GLU A 141 -7.42 7.00 11.13
N ILE A 142 -6.69 7.77 10.32
CA ILE A 142 -6.20 7.35 8.99
C ILE A 142 -4.72 6.96 8.97
N ARG A 143 -4.01 7.06 10.11
CA ARG A 143 -2.58 6.78 10.22
C ARG A 143 -2.27 5.32 9.92
N PRO A 144 -1.42 4.99 8.94
CA PRO A 144 -0.85 3.65 8.82
C PRO A 144 0.25 3.46 9.87
N ASN A 145 0.32 2.26 10.48
CA ASN A 145 1.34 2.01 11.50
C ASN A 145 2.65 1.48 10.89
N TYR A 146 2.54 0.65 9.85
CA TYR A 146 3.68 0.08 9.13
C TYR A 146 3.36 -0.05 7.64
N LEU A 147 4.39 -0.05 6.79
CA LEU A 147 4.26 -0.31 5.36
C LEU A 147 5.05 -1.57 4.97
N CYS A 148 4.47 -2.36 4.07
CA CYS A 148 5.13 -3.42 3.32
C CYS A 148 4.99 -3.11 1.84
N LEU A 149 6.07 -2.76 1.18
CA LEU A 149 6.07 -2.22 -0.18
C LEU A 149 6.78 -3.18 -1.13
N SER A 150 6.01 -3.79 -2.02
CA SER A 150 6.48 -4.79 -2.99
C SER A 150 6.63 -4.15 -4.37
N TYR A 151 7.86 -4.04 -4.86
CA TYR A 151 8.19 -3.43 -6.16
C TYR A 151 7.36 -2.16 -6.49
N PRO A 152 7.26 -1.21 -5.56
CA PRO A 152 6.34 -0.09 -5.68
C PRO A 152 6.77 0.89 -6.77
N VAL A 153 5.81 1.51 -7.45
CA VAL A 153 6.04 2.78 -8.13
C VAL A 153 6.28 3.83 -7.05
N ILE A 154 7.29 4.67 -7.19
CA ILE A 154 7.65 5.71 -6.20
C ILE A 154 7.85 7.06 -6.86
N THR A 155 8.64 7.11 -7.93
CA THR A 155 9.01 8.38 -8.57
C THR A 155 8.22 8.63 -9.85
N ALA A 156 7.90 9.89 -10.10
CA ALA A 156 7.38 10.37 -11.38
C ALA A 156 8.48 11.03 -12.25
N ASP A 157 9.76 10.87 -11.90
CA ASP A 157 10.87 11.27 -12.77
C ASP A 157 10.79 10.46 -14.07
N LYS A 158 10.74 11.16 -15.22
CA LYS A 158 10.60 10.55 -16.56
C LYS A 158 11.66 9.50 -16.86
N LYS A 159 12.81 9.54 -16.21
CA LYS A 159 13.89 8.59 -16.43
C LYS A 159 13.62 7.23 -15.80
N TYR A 160 12.84 7.17 -14.71
CA TYR A 160 12.67 5.98 -13.89
C TYR A 160 11.22 5.63 -13.59
N CYS A 161 10.25 6.49 -13.96
CA CYS A 161 8.86 6.26 -13.64
C CYS A 161 8.21 5.16 -14.50
N HIS A 162 7.19 4.54 -13.95
CA HIS A 162 6.22 3.78 -14.72
C HIS A 162 5.17 4.76 -15.27
N GLU A 163 5.37 5.23 -16.51
CA GLU A 163 4.62 6.35 -17.07
C GLU A 163 3.11 6.10 -17.11
N GLU A 164 2.66 4.88 -17.40
CA GLU A 164 1.23 4.53 -17.41
C GLU A 164 0.59 4.77 -16.03
N SER A 165 1.22 4.33 -14.94
CA SER A 165 0.73 4.58 -13.59
C SER A 165 0.63 6.08 -13.30
N ILE A 166 1.66 6.85 -13.68
CA ILE A 166 1.67 8.30 -13.45
C ILE A 166 0.56 8.99 -14.25
N GLN A 167 0.37 8.64 -15.53
CA GLN A 167 -0.71 9.18 -16.33
C GLN A 167 -2.10 8.83 -15.78
N ASN A 168 -2.28 7.61 -15.28
CA ASN A 168 -3.55 7.20 -14.67
C ASN A 168 -3.83 7.92 -13.35
N VAL A 169 -2.80 8.35 -12.61
CA VAL A 169 -2.97 9.11 -11.37
C VAL A 169 -3.22 10.59 -11.59
N ILE A 170 -2.48 11.24 -12.51
CA ILE A 170 -2.52 12.70 -12.66
C ILE A 170 -2.90 13.22 -14.04
N GLY A 171 -3.01 12.36 -15.06
CA GLY A 171 -3.02 12.79 -16.47
C GLY A 171 -4.16 13.72 -16.92
N SER A 172 -5.32 13.69 -16.24
CA SER A 172 -6.47 14.55 -16.58
C SER A 172 -6.91 15.47 -15.45
N ILE A 173 -6.03 15.73 -14.48
CA ILE A 173 -6.29 16.75 -13.45
C ILE A 173 -6.29 18.12 -14.13
N SER A 174 -7.33 18.93 -13.87
CA SER A 174 -7.38 20.28 -14.41
C SER A 174 -6.21 21.13 -13.86
N LYS A 175 -5.77 22.11 -14.65
CA LYS A 175 -4.67 22.99 -14.26
C LYS A 175 -4.93 23.66 -12.91
N GLU A 176 -6.15 24.18 -12.71
CA GLU A 176 -6.56 24.85 -11.48
C GLU A 176 -6.51 23.91 -10.26
N ALA A 177 -7.07 22.70 -10.38
CA ALA A 177 -7.01 21.70 -9.32
C ALA A 177 -5.57 21.28 -9.01
N GLY A 178 -4.75 21.06 -10.04
CA GLY A 178 -3.34 20.71 -9.88
C GLY A 178 -2.54 21.81 -9.19
N GLU A 179 -2.73 23.07 -9.55
CA GLU A 179 -2.09 24.23 -8.89
C GLU A 179 -2.49 24.35 -7.42
N LYS A 180 -3.78 24.15 -7.10
CA LYS A 180 -4.26 24.14 -5.70
C LYS A 180 -3.58 23.04 -4.89
N ILE A 181 -3.50 21.82 -5.42
CA ILE A 181 -2.85 20.67 -4.77
C ILE A 181 -1.35 20.97 -4.55
N CYS A 182 -0.65 21.40 -5.60
CA CYS A 182 0.77 21.73 -5.52
C CYS A 182 1.05 22.79 -4.46
N LYS A 183 0.25 23.85 -4.40
CA LYS A 183 0.37 24.91 -3.42
C LYS A 183 0.18 24.39 -2.00
N SER A 184 -0.83 23.54 -1.76
CA SER A 184 -1.12 23.02 -0.40
C SER A 184 -0.02 22.07 0.11
N LEU A 185 0.74 21.44 -0.79
CA LEU A 185 1.84 20.53 -0.46
C LEU A 185 3.23 21.15 -0.64
N GLY A 186 3.31 22.42 -1.04
CA GLY A 186 4.59 23.10 -1.30
C GLY A 186 5.38 22.53 -2.48
N GLN A 187 4.70 21.86 -3.41
CA GLN A 187 5.31 21.23 -4.57
C GLN A 187 5.22 22.09 -5.84
N LYS A 188 6.17 21.92 -6.75
CA LYS A 188 6.26 22.73 -7.99
C LYS A 188 5.26 22.30 -9.06
N ASN A 189 4.95 21.03 -9.14
CA ASN A 189 4.08 20.41 -10.14
C ASN A 189 3.50 19.09 -9.64
N MET A 190 2.52 18.54 -10.34
CA MET A 190 1.84 17.30 -9.96
C MET A 190 2.77 16.08 -9.98
N ARG A 191 3.81 16.05 -10.82
CA ARG A 191 4.79 14.95 -10.78
C ARG A 191 5.60 14.96 -9.47
N ASP A 192 5.92 16.14 -8.94
CA ASP A 192 6.59 16.25 -7.64
C ASP A 192 5.66 15.83 -6.50
N VAL A 193 4.34 16.11 -6.60
CA VAL A 193 3.33 15.64 -5.63
C VAL A 193 3.29 14.11 -5.56
N VAL A 194 3.29 13.43 -6.70
CA VAL A 194 3.19 11.96 -6.77
C VAL A 194 4.56 11.27 -6.78
N SER A 195 5.66 11.99 -6.63
CA SER A 195 7.00 11.45 -6.37
C SER A 195 7.19 11.31 -4.87
N ILE A 196 6.97 10.11 -4.35
CA ILE A 196 6.87 9.89 -2.90
C ILE A 196 8.18 10.17 -2.19
N GLU A 197 9.32 9.89 -2.81
CA GLU A 197 10.65 10.18 -2.28
C GLU A 197 10.86 11.68 -1.97
N LYS A 198 10.11 12.57 -2.64
CA LYS A 198 10.15 14.02 -2.41
C LYS A 198 9.23 14.48 -1.28
N ASN A 199 8.36 13.60 -0.80
CA ASN A 199 7.32 13.90 0.17
C ASN A 199 7.51 13.14 1.50
N VAL A 200 8.62 12.44 1.68
CA VAL A 200 8.95 11.75 2.93
C VAL A 200 9.18 12.78 4.03
N THR A 201 8.43 12.64 5.13
CA THR A 201 8.56 13.43 6.35
C THR A 201 9.05 12.55 7.51
N LYS A 202 9.40 13.13 8.64
CA LYS A 202 9.76 12.39 9.87
C LYS A 202 8.62 11.54 10.43
N ASP A 203 7.38 11.79 10.00
CA ASP A 203 6.19 11.06 10.44
C ASP A 203 5.85 9.89 9.50
N PHE A 204 6.69 9.61 8.49
CA PHE A 204 6.51 8.48 7.59
C PHE A 204 6.64 7.16 8.37
N PRO A 205 5.76 6.17 8.14
CA PRO A 205 5.78 4.93 8.91
C PRO A 205 7.05 4.08 8.67
N PRO A 206 7.48 3.29 9.66
CA PRO A 206 8.48 2.24 9.44
C PRO A 206 8.09 1.34 8.28
N SER A 207 9.05 0.97 7.42
CA SER A 207 8.76 0.38 6.12
C SER A 207 9.65 -0.83 5.83
N PHE A 208 9.00 -1.92 5.42
CA PHE A 208 9.66 -3.04 4.75
C PHE A 208 9.50 -2.87 3.24
N ILE A 209 10.59 -2.94 2.50
CA ILE A 209 10.61 -2.71 1.04
C ILE A 209 11.34 -3.87 0.36
N TRP A 210 10.81 -4.37 -0.74
CA TRP A 210 11.55 -5.29 -1.59
C TRP A 210 11.31 -5.04 -3.08
N HIS A 211 12.31 -5.37 -3.88
CA HIS A 211 12.30 -5.20 -5.34
C HIS A 211 13.24 -6.22 -5.99
N THR A 212 13.21 -6.28 -7.32
CA THR A 212 14.17 -7.06 -8.12
C THR A 212 14.93 -6.16 -9.09
N LEU A 213 16.20 -6.48 -9.33
CA LEU A 213 17.04 -5.71 -10.29
C LEU A 213 16.60 -5.89 -11.74
N GLN A 214 15.94 -7.01 -12.06
CA GLN A 214 15.49 -7.34 -13.42
C GLN A 214 14.06 -6.87 -13.72
N ASP A 215 13.47 -6.04 -12.86
CA ASP A 215 12.18 -5.44 -13.10
C ASP A 215 12.28 -4.38 -14.22
N GLU A 216 11.77 -4.73 -15.41
CA GLU A 216 11.78 -3.88 -16.59
C GLU A 216 10.58 -2.91 -16.65
N ALA A 217 9.52 -3.17 -15.89
CA ALA A 217 8.32 -2.33 -15.87
C ALA A 217 8.45 -1.16 -14.88
N VAL A 218 8.87 -1.46 -13.66
CA VAL A 218 9.15 -0.46 -12.61
C VAL A 218 10.63 -0.61 -12.22
N PRO A 219 11.52 0.25 -12.73
CA PRO A 219 12.94 0.14 -12.40
C PRO A 219 13.20 0.19 -10.89
N ALA A 220 14.08 -0.69 -10.38
CA ALA A 220 14.44 -0.76 -8.96
C ALA A 220 14.96 0.58 -8.39
N LYS A 221 15.29 1.54 -9.26
CA LYS A 221 15.61 2.91 -8.85
C LYS A 221 14.48 3.57 -8.05
N ASN A 222 13.22 3.17 -8.26
CA ASN A 222 12.08 3.62 -7.47
C ASN A 222 12.30 3.34 -5.98
N THR A 223 12.58 2.11 -5.62
CA THR A 223 12.78 1.72 -4.21
C THR A 223 14.10 2.22 -3.63
N LEU A 224 15.15 2.33 -4.43
CA LEU A 224 16.41 2.95 -4.00
C LEU A 224 16.23 4.43 -3.62
N LEU A 225 15.43 5.19 -4.39
CA LEU A 225 15.12 6.60 -4.07
C LEU A 225 14.30 6.71 -2.78
N LEU A 226 13.33 5.82 -2.58
CA LEU A 226 12.55 5.82 -1.34
C LEU A 226 13.41 5.44 -0.13
N ALA A 227 14.21 4.37 -0.24
CA ALA A 227 15.08 3.94 0.85
C ALA A 227 16.07 5.03 1.26
N ASP A 228 16.66 5.73 0.29
CA ASP A 228 17.54 6.89 0.52
C ASP A 228 16.80 8.02 1.27
N ALA A 229 15.59 8.37 0.81
CA ALA A 229 14.77 9.40 1.45
C ALA A 229 14.35 9.02 2.89
N LEU A 230 14.06 7.75 3.16
CA LEU A 230 13.76 7.25 4.50
C LEU A 230 14.99 7.32 5.41
N TYR A 231 16.15 6.89 4.90
CA TYR A 231 17.42 6.97 5.61
C TYR A 231 17.76 8.42 6.04
N GLU A 232 17.63 9.38 5.11
CA GLU A 232 17.88 10.81 5.39
C GLU A 232 16.92 11.39 6.45
N LYS A 233 15.75 10.79 6.66
CA LYS A 233 14.78 11.19 7.70
C LYS A 233 14.89 10.38 9.00
N GLY A 234 15.80 9.40 9.05
CA GLY A 234 15.95 8.51 10.22
C GLY A 234 14.76 7.60 10.44
N ILE A 235 14.06 7.23 9.38
CA ILE A 235 12.91 6.31 9.44
C ILE A 235 13.42 4.87 9.36
N ASP A 236 12.91 4.01 10.24
CA ASP A 236 13.22 2.58 10.23
C ASP A 236 12.78 1.94 8.91
N CYS A 237 13.74 1.32 8.22
CA CYS A 237 13.51 0.72 6.91
C CYS A 237 14.35 -0.55 6.74
N GLU A 238 13.68 -1.67 6.45
CA GLU A 238 14.34 -2.86 5.95
C GLU A 238 14.14 -2.98 4.44
N TYR A 239 15.23 -3.08 3.67
CA TYR A 239 15.20 -3.10 2.21
C TYR A 239 15.89 -4.33 1.64
N HIS A 240 15.17 -5.09 0.80
CA HIS A 240 15.67 -6.25 0.09
C HIS A 240 15.65 -6.03 -1.44
N LEU A 241 16.81 -6.04 -2.06
CA LEU A 241 16.97 -5.96 -3.50
C LEU A 241 17.43 -7.31 -4.04
N PHE A 242 16.49 -8.10 -4.55
CA PHE A 242 16.79 -9.40 -5.15
C PHE A 242 17.39 -9.23 -6.55
N ASN A 243 18.31 -10.13 -6.92
CA ASN A 243 18.98 -10.03 -8.21
C ASN A 243 18.04 -10.37 -9.38
N ARG A 244 17.15 -11.37 -9.21
CA ARG A 244 16.30 -11.92 -10.28
C ARG A 244 14.84 -11.70 -10.00
N GLY A 245 14.07 -11.68 -11.09
CA GLY A 245 12.61 -11.64 -11.06
C GLY A 245 12.05 -10.51 -11.91
N LYS A 246 10.93 -10.81 -12.58
CA LYS A 246 10.16 -9.84 -13.36
C LYS A 246 9.25 -9.00 -12.45
N HIS A 247 8.62 -7.99 -13.02
CA HIS A 247 7.59 -7.22 -12.32
C HIS A 247 6.38 -8.07 -11.91
N ALA A 248 5.69 -7.66 -10.85
CA ALA A 248 4.44 -8.25 -10.37
C ALA A 248 4.55 -9.73 -9.95
N LEU A 249 5.60 -10.09 -9.20
CA LEU A 249 5.80 -11.45 -8.69
C LEU A 249 4.76 -11.88 -7.64
N SER A 250 4.12 -10.97 -6.94
CA SER A 250 3.21 -11.26 -5.82
C SER A 250 3.91 -12.10 -4.75
N LEU A 251 3.44 -13.32 -4.46
CA LEU A 251 4.10 -14.26 -3.54
C LEU A 251 5.35 -14.94 -4.14
N ALA A 252 5.59 -14.77 -5.43
CA ALA A 252 6.71 -15.34 -6.18
C ALA A 252 6.80 -16.89 -6.12
N ASN A 253 5.68 -17.57 -5.84
CA ASN A 253 5.55 -19.01 -5.70
C ASN A 253 4.35 -19.55 -6.49
N GLU A 254 4.07 -20.84 -6.37
CA GLU A 254 2.98 -21.53 -7.07
C GLU A 254 1.60 -20.94 -6.80
N GLU A 255 1.36 -20.41 -5.58
CA GLU A 255 0.07 -19.79 -5.15
C GLU A 255 -0.31 -18.57 -6.01
N SER A 256 0.70 -17.86 -6.51
CA SER A 256 0.51 -16.66 -7.31
C SER A 256 1.14 -16.74 -8.70
N ALA A 257 1.55 -17.91 -9.15
CA ALA A 257 2.11 -18.12 -10.49
C ALA A 257 1.05 -17.89 -11.57
N LYS A 258 1.51 -17.61 -12.80
CA LYS A 258 0.65 -17.67 -13.99
C LYS A 258 0.50 -19.12 -14.46
N ALA A 259 -0.53 -19.36 -15.28
CA ALA A 259 -0.82 -20.69 -15.82
C ALA A 259 0.35 -21.30 -16.63
N ASP A 260 1.24 -20.47 -17.17
CA ASP A 260 2.45 -20.89 -17.89
C ASP A 260 3.64 -21.20 -16.93
N GLY A 261 3.41 -21.19 -15.61
CA GLY A 261 4.45 -21.41 -14.60
C GLY A 261 5.39 -20.21 -14.41
N SER A 262 5.15 -19.08 -15.07
CA SER A 262 5.97 -17.89 -14.88
C SER A 262 5.65 -17.18 -13.55
N HIS A 263 6.55 -16.28 -13.11
CA HIS A 263 6.48 -15.55 -11.86
C HIS A 263 6.72 -16.41 -10.60
N ILE A 264 7.41 -17.55 -10.75
CA ILE A 264 7.98 -18.30 -9.64
C ILE A 264 9.44 -17.93 -9.53
N GLU A 265 9.81 -17.31 -8.41
CA GLU A 265 11.19 -16.91 -8.09
C GLU A 265 11.48 -17.26 -6.63
N LYS A 266 12.13 -18.40 -6.41
CA LYS A 266 12.38 -18.96 -5.07
C LYS A 266 13.12 -17.99 -4.15
N GLU A 267 14.06 -17.22 -4.71
CA GLU A 267 14.80 -16.22 -3.94
C GLU A 267 13.90 -15.09 -3.44
N CYS A 268 12.87 -14.71 -4.21
CA CYS A 268 11.90 -13.70 -3.82
C CYS A 268 10.79 -14.24 -2.94
N ALA A 269 10.41 -15.52 -3.09
CA ALA A 269 9.28 -16.12 -2.38
C ALA A 269 9.41 -16.11 -0.85
N VAL A 270 10.60 -15.80 -0.32
CA VAL A 270 10.88 -15.66 1.12
C VAL A 270 10.49 -14.29 1.69
N TRP A 271 10.03 -13.34 0.86
CA TRP A 271 9.74 -11.99 1.33
C TRP A 271 8.69 -11.93 2.46
N PRO A 272 7.65 -12.78 2.51
CA PRO A 272 6.69 -12.72 3.61
C PRO A 272 7.32 -13.08 4.96
N GLU A 273 8.25 -14.04 4.98
CA GLU A 273 9.00 -14.43 6.18
C GLU A 273 9.99 -13.34 6.61
N LEU A 274 10.67 -12.70 5.67
CA LEU A 274 11.56 -11.58 5.94
C LEU A 274 10.76 -10.41 6.54
N PHE A 275 9.63 -10.06 5.92
CA PHE A 275 8.71 -9.05 6.43
C PHE A 275 8.26 -9.34 7.87
N ILE A 276 7.84 -10.57 8.16
CA ILE A 276 7.40 -10.95 9.50
C ILE A 276 8.55 -10.88 10.52
N ASN A 277 9.75 -11.33 10.14
CA ASN A 277 10.92 -11.28 11.02
C ASN A 277 11.30 -9.84 11.38
N TRP A 278 11.20 -8.91 10.42
CA TRP A 278 11.38 -7.49 10.66
C TRP A 278 10.27 -6.90 11.55
N LEU A 279 9.02 -7.24 11.28
CA LEU A 279 7.87 -6.63 11.94
C LEU A 279 7.67 -7.11 13.38
N LYS A 280 7.88 -8.41 13.67
CA LYS A 280 7.59 -9.02 14.97
C LYS A 280 8.17 -8.27 16.17
N PRO A 281 9.45 -7.87 16.20
CA PRO A 281 10.01 -7.14 17.35
C PRO A 281 9.30 -5.81 17.65
N MET A 282 8.69 -5.19 16.63
CA MET A 282 8.01 -3.89 16.76
C MET A 282 6.55 -4.01 17.21
N ILE A 283 5.95 -5.20 17.05
CA ILE A 283 4.54 -5.43 17.39
C ILE A 283 4.32 -6.42 18.53
N SER A 284 5.39 -6.88 19.17
CA SER A 284 5.36 -7.81 20.31
C SER A 284 4.84 -7.14 21.58
#